data_19e95dc7a9be96695ca8f9ef9b106bda
#
_entry.id   19e95dc7a9be96695ca8f9ef9b106bda
#
_cell.length_a   1.000
_cell.length_b   1.000
_cell.length_c   1.000
_cell.angle_alpha   90.00
_cell.angle_beta   90.00
_cell.angle_gamma   90.00
#
_symmetry.space_group_name_H-M   'P 1'
#
loop_
_entity.id
_entity.type
_entity.pdbx_description
1 polymer ?
#
loop_
_entity_poly.entity_id
_entity_poly.type
_entity_poly.pdbx_seq_one_letter_code
_entity_poly.pdbx_strand_id
1 'polypeptide(L)'
;MARRQNHIKEAMVIAILQRKKDTFVGRLRVEKDIAFLVTQENLFIHDILIPKKKLKGGKTDDRALVKITKWPDADHKNLVGEVVDVLGEAGDNDVEMNTILAQYGLPYKYPKRVEDAAEKISAEITAQDYAEREDFRDVWTCTIDPRDAKDFDDALSIRKLESGLWEVG
;
A
#
# COMPACT_ATOMS: atom_id res chain seq x y z
N MET A 1 60.33 -1.68 14.26
CA MET A 1 58.93 -1.24 14.12
C MET A 1 58.16 -2.34 13.42
N ALA A 2 57.30 -3.07 14.15
CA ALA A 2 56.50 -4.15 13.59
C ALA A 2 55.25 -3.55 12.89
N ARG A 3 55.09 -3.78 11.59
CA ARG A 3 53.87 -3.47 10.85
C ARG A 3 52.75 -4.37 11.39
N ARG A 4 51.76 -3.81 12.05
CA ARG A 4 50.50 -4.48 12.32
C ARG A 4 49.79 -4.68 10.95
N GLN A 5 49.79 -5.90 10.43
CA GLN A 5 48.90 -6.33 9.39
C GLN A 5 47.49 -6.40 10.01
N ASN A 6 46.60 -5.53 9.55
CA ASN A 6 45.18 -5.68 9.83
C ASN A 6 44.70 -6.97 9.15
N HIS A 7 44.52 -8.04 9.91
CA HIS A 7 43.90 -9.25 9.45
C HIS A 7 42.42 -8.98 9.28
N ILE A 8 42.00 -8.62 8.07
CA ILE A 8 40.59 -8.59 7.68
C ILE A 8 40.12 -10.05 7.69
N LYS A 9 39.17 -10.35 8.54
CA LYS A 9 38.55 -11.68 8.57
C LYS A 9 37.63 -11.78 7.36
N GLU A 10 37.93 -12.70 6.48
CA GLU A 10 37.08 -13.04 5.33
C GLU A 10 36.12 -14.16 5.73
N ALA A 11 34.90 -14.12 5.19
CA ALA A 11 33.87 -15.14 5.39
C ALA A 11 33.20 -15.47 4.07
N MET A 12 32.83 -16.73 3.90
CA MET A 12 32.12 -17.22 2.76
C MET A 12 30.74 -17.72 3.21
N VAL A 13 29.67 -17.30 2.49
CA VAL A 13 28.33 -17.83 2.72
C VAL A 13 28.26 -19.25 2.19
N ILE A 14 28.04 -20.21 3.07
CA ILE A 14 27.96 -21.65 2.72
C ILE A 14 26.52 -22.11 2.49
N ALA A 15 25.53 -21.47 3.11
CA ALA A 15 24.12 -21.79 2.94
C ALA A 15 23.23 -20.57 3.25
N ILE A 16 22.09 -20.48 2.59
CA ILE A 16 21.02 -19.54 2.90
C ILE A 16 19.94 -20.32 3.65
N LEU A 17 19.78 -20.03 4.93
CA LEU A 17 18.79 -20.72 5.78
C LEU A 17 17.38 -20.18 5.56
N GLN A 18 17.25 -18.85 5.41
CA GLN A 18 15.97 -18.18 5.20
C GLN A 18 16.19 -16.90 4.37
N ARG A 19 15.29 -16.61 3.48
CA ARG A 19 15.25 -15.35 2.74
C ARG A 19 14.32 -14.36 3.44
N LYS A 20 14.76 -13.13 3.56
CA LYS A 20 13.96 -12.06 4.20
C LYS A 20 12.70 -11.72 3.39
N LYS A 21 12.77 -11.83 2.06
CA LYS A 21 11.70 -11.41 1.13
C LYS A 21 11.76 -12.29 -0.12
N ASP A 22 10.60 -12.70 -0.61
CA ASP A 22 10.42 -13.48 -1.84
C ASP A 22 9.50 -12.79 -2.85
N THR A 23 8.90 -11.66 -2.46
CA THR A 23 8.00 -10.86 -3.30
C THR A 23 8.59 -9.50 -3.58
N PHE A 24 8.47 -9.03 -4.82
CA PHE A 24 9.04 -7.78 -5.28
C PHE A 24 8.05 -7.03 -6.16
N VAL A 25 8.05 -5.71 -6.03
CA VAL A 25 7.26 -4.83 -6.89
C VAL A 25 8.16 -4.20 -7.93
N GLY A 26 7.64 -4.01 -9.13
CA GLY A 26 8.36 -3.37 -10.22
C GLY A 26 7.43 -3.08 -11.40
N ARG A 27 8.04 -2.64 -12.49
CA ARG A 27 7.36 -2.38 -13.75
C ARG A 27 7.51 -3.57 -14.69
N LEU A 28 6.42 -3.99 -15.29
CA LEU A 28 6.43 -5.07 -16.28
C LEU A 28 6.98 -4.57 -17.61
N ARG A 29 7.83 -5.37 -18.24
CA ARG A 29 8.23 -5.27 -19.64
C ARG A 29 7.84 -6.58 -20.30
N VAL A 30 6.82 -6.53 -21.16
CA VAL A 30 6.26 -7.72 -21.81
C VAL A 30 6.83 -7.84 -23.21
N GLU A 31 7.41 -8.99 -23.53
CA GLU A 31 7.90 -9.37 -24.84
C GLU A 31 7.04 -10.49 -25.44
N LYS A 32 7.36 -10.94 -26.64
CA LYS A 32 6.53 -11.89 -27.39
C LYS A 32 6.19 -13.15 -26.59
N ASP A 33 7.16 -13.78 -25.95
CA ASP A 33 7.00 -15.08 -25.28
C ASP A 33 7.28 -15.05 -23.78
N ILE A 34 7.87 -13.97 -23.28
CA ILE A 34 8.28 -13.78 -21.89
C ILE A 34 7.97 -12.37 -21.41
N ALA A 35 7.99 -12.17 -20.11
CA ALA A 35 7.98 -10.84 -19.52
C ALA A 35 9.08 -10.72 -18.46
N PHE A 36 9.40 -9.50 -18.12
CA PHE A 36 10.38 -9.17 -17.08
C PHE A 36 9.76 -8.19 -16.09
N LEU A 37 10.08 -8.38 -14.81
CA LEU A 37 9.85 -7.36 -13.81
C LEU A 37 11.14 -6.56 -13.64
N VAL A 38 11.08 -5.28 -13.98
CA VAL A 38 12.14 -4.30 -13.75
C VAL A 38 11.91 -3.68 -12.38
N THR A 39 12.78 -3.97 -11.41
CA THR A 39 12.69 -3.40 -10.06
C THR A 39 13.32 -2.01 -10.01
N GLN A 40 12.77 -1.10 -9.22
CA GLN A 40 13.28 0.28 -9.10
C GLN A 40 14.60 0.38 -8.33
N GLU A 41 14.78 -0.48 -7.36
CA GLU A 41 16.03 -0.58 -6.62
C GLU A 41 16.89 -1.60 -7.35
N ASN A 42 18.04 -1.29 -7.82
CA ASN A 42 18.99 -2.25 -8.44
C ASN A 42 19.35 -3.41 -7.49
N LEU A 43 18.29 -4.03 -6.92
CA LEU A 43 18.36 -5.13 -5.96
C LEU A 43 18.99 -6.39 -6.58
N PHE A 44 18.86 -6.52 -7.89
CA PHE A 44 19.34 -7.66 -8.63
C PHE A 44 20.18 -7.20 -9.83
N ILE A 45 21.17 -8.00 -10.19
CA ILE A 45 22.00 -7.77 -11.38
C ILE A 45 21.16 -7.93 -12.68
N HIS A 46 20.06 -8.72 -12.60
CA HIS A 46 19.18 -9.00 -13.73
C HIS A 46 17.71 -8.85 -13.33
N ASP A 47 16.88 -8.46 -14.30
CA ASP A 47 15.44 -8.42 -14.16
C ASP A 47 14.86 -9.81 -13.82
N ILE A 48 13.70 -9.85 -13.16
CA ILE A 48 13.03 -11.10 -12.82
C ILE A 48 12.25 -11.58 -14.04
N LEU A 49 12.61 -12.74 -14.57
CA LEU A 49 11.93 -13.39 -15.70
C LEU A 49 10.57 -13.93 -15.28
N ILE A 50 9.54 -13.64 -16.06
CA ILE A 50 8.16 -14.10 -15.84
C ILE A 50 7.70 -14.86 -17.07
N PRO A 51 7.44 -16.17 -16.95
CA PRO A 51 6.82 -16.94 -18.04
C PRO A 51 5.44 -16.34 -18.38
N LYS A 52 5.11 -16.24 -19.67
CA LYS A 52 3.86 -15.62 -20.13
C LYS A 52 2.60 -16.20 -19.49
N LYS A 53 2.58 -17.51 -19.23
CA LYS A 53 1.48 -18.20 -18.53
C LYS A 53 1.26 -17.72 -17.09
N LYS A 54 2.27 -17.05 -16.49
CA LYS A 54 2.27 -16.56 -15.10
C LYS A 54 2.16 -15.03 -15.01
N LEU A 55 1.81 -14.37 -16.12
CA LEU A 55 1.72 -12.91 -16.22
C LEU A 55 0.41 -12.34 -15.68
N LYS A 56 -0.63 -13.16 -15.52
CA LYS A 56 -1.97 -12.76 -15.04
C LYS A 56 -2.58 -11.55 -15.77
N GLY A 57 -2.35 -11.45 -17.07
CA GLY A 57 -2.91 -10.38 -17.89
C GLY A 57 -2.19 -9.04 -17.81
N GLY A 58 -1.10 -8.96 -17.07
CA GLY A 58 -0.28 -7.74 -16.98
C GLY A 58 0.26 -7.30 -18.35
N LYS A 59 0.39 -6.01 -18.54
CA LYS A 59 0.88 -5.38 -19.77
C LYS A 59 2.21 -4.69 -19.51
N THR A 60 2.88 -4.30 -20.60
CA THR A 60 4.06 -3.44 -20.50
C THR A 60 3.67 -2.13 -19.81
N ASP A 61 4.54 -1.68 -18.93
CA ASP A 61 4.42 -0.49 -18.07
C ASP A 61 3.46 -0.64 -16.87
N ASP A 62 2.75 -1.77 -16.71
CA ASP A 62 2.02 -2.02 -15.48
C ASP A 62 2.96 -2.19 -14.28
N ARG A 63 2.56 -1.68 -13.13
CA ARG A 63 3.09 -2.04 -11.82
C ARG A 63 2.57 -3.42 -11.42
N ALA A 64 3.44 -4.29 -10.97
CA ALA A 64 3.05 -5.64 -10.55
C ALA A 64 3.82 -6.10 -9.31
N LEU A 65 3.14 -6.87 -8.48
CA LEU A 65 3.73 -7.65 -7.39
C LEU A 65 4.06 -9.04 -7.92
N VAL A 66 5.33 -9.43 -7.83
CA VAL A 66 5.86 -10.70 -8.35
C VAL A 66 6.48 -11.49 -7.21
N LYS A 67 6.14 -12.76 -7.11
CA LYS A 67 6.78 -13.72 -6.20
C LYS A 67 7.86 -14.50 -6.94
N ILE A 68 9.04 -14.60 -6.33
CA ILE A 68 10.12 -15.45 -6.86
C ILE A 68 9.75 -16.92 -6.66
N THR A 69 9.76 -17.65 -7.77
CA THR A 69 9.52 -19.10 -7.79
C THR A 69 10.80 -19.90 -7.96
N LYS A 70 11.83 -19.31 -8.56
CA LYS A 70 13.14 -19.92 -8.71
C LYS A 70 14.22 -18.87 -8.53
N TRP A 71 15.13 -19.16 -7.60
CA TRP A 71 16.31 -18.36 -7.35
C TRP A 71 17.47 -18.84 -8.22
N PRO A 72 18.47 -17.98 -8.51
CA PRO A 72 19.67 -18.40 -9.22
C PRO A 72 20.40 -19.54 -8.49
N ASP A 73 20.88 -20.49 -9.25
CA ASP A 73 21.72 -21.59 -8.82
C ASP A 73 22.90 -21.77 -9.79
N ALA A 74 23.67 -22.86 -9.63
CA ALA A 74 24.84 -23.13 -10.49
C ALA A 74 24.46 -23.29 -11.96
N ASP A 75 23.27 -23.84 -12.24
CA ASP A 75 22.80 -24.17 -13.60
C ASP A 75 21.93 -23.05 -14.21
N HIS A 76 21.34 -22.20 -13.36
CA HIS A 76 20.40 -21.16 -13.78
C HIS A 76 20.74 -19.82 -13.15
N LYS A 77 21.18 -18.89 -13.97
CA LYS A 77 21.60 -17.55 -13.50
C LYS A 77 20.47 -16.56 -13.32
N ASN A 78 19.28 -16.82 -13.90
CA ASN A 78 18.17 -15.90 -13.89
C ASN A 78 17.21 -16.17 -12.72
N LEU A 79 16.72 -15.08 -12.12
CA LEU A 79 15.57 -15.11 -11.23
C LEU A 79 14.32 -15.40 -12.06
N VAL A 80 13.47 -16.32 -11.59
CA VAL A 80 12.17 -16.60 -12.20
C VAL A 80 11.07 -16.31 -11.20
N GLY A 81 10.04 -15.62 -11.62
CA GLY A 81 8.90 -15.26 -10.78
C GLY A 81 7.55 -15.50 -11.44
N GLU A 82 6.52 -15.27 -10.68
CA GLU A 82 5.13 -15.24 -11.12
C GLU A 82 4.45 -13.98 -10.59
N VAL A 83 3.59 -13.38 -11.40
CA VAL A 83 2.77 -12.25 -10.97
C VAL A 83 1.80 -12.72 -9.89
N VAL A 84 1.85 -12.09 -8.75
CA VAL A 84 0.87 -12.28 -7.67
C VAL A 84 -0.34 -11.40 -7.94
N ASP A 85 -0.08 -10.11 -8.24
CA ASP A 85 -1.10 -9.11 -8.53
C ASP A 85 -0.59 -8.07 -9.53
N VAL A 86 -1.49 -7.58 -10.40
CA VAL A 86 -1.24 -6.43 -11.27
C VAL A 86 -1.87 -5.22 -10.60
N LEU A 87 -1.06 -4.24 -10.24
CA LEU A 87 -1.50 -3.07 -9.48
C LEU A 87 -2.14 -2.00 -10.37
N GLY A 88 -1.74 -1.95 -11.65
CA GLY A 88 -2.24 -1.02 -12.65
C GLY A 88 -1.14 -0.33 -13.44
N GLU A 89 -1.49 0.63 -14.27
CA GLU A 89 -0.58 1.38 -15.14
C GLU A 89 0.32 2.32 -14.31
N ALA A 90 1.61 2.33 -14.60
CA ALA A 90 2.58 3.18 -13.92
C ALA A 90 2.29 4.66 -14.18
N GLY A 91 2.35 5.48 -13.11
CA GLY A 91 2.08 6.92 -13.15
C GLY A 91 0.68 7.31 -12.68
N ASP A 92 -0.24 6.37 -12.53
CA ASP A 92 -1.48 6.58 -11.81
C ASP A 92 -1.19 6.73 -10.31
N ASN A 93 -1.78 7.74 -9.66
CA ASN A 93 -1.48 8.06 -8.26
C ASN A 93 -1.86 6.92 -7.30
N ASP A 94 -3.02 6.31 -7.49
CA ASP A 94 -3.50 5.23 -6.62
C ASP A 94 -2.66 3.97 -6.83
N VAL A 95 -2.22 3.72 -8.07
CA VAL A 95 -1.32 2.61 -8.40
C VAL A 95 0.05 2.80 -7.76
N GLU A 96 0.62 4.01 -7.78
CA GLU A 96 1.91 4.29 -7.15
C GLU A 96 1.81 4.18 -5.62
N MET A 97 0.71 4.63 -5.01
CA MET A 97 0.46 4.45 -3.57
C MET A 97 0.35 2.96 -3.20
N ASN A 98 -0.46 2.19 -3.95
CA ASN A 98 -0.60 0.75 -3.76
C ASN A 98 0.73 0.01 -3.98
N THR A 99 1.56 0.49 -4.91
CA THR A 99 2.91 0.00 -5.16
C THR A 99 3.80 0.14 -3.93
N ILE A 100 3.77 1.30 -3.27
CA ILE A 100 4.53 1.55 -2.04
C ILE A 100 4.04 0.61 -0.92
N LEU A 101 2.72 0.53 -0.69
CA LEU A 101 2.16 -0.38 0.32
C LEU A 101 2.58 -1.83 0.08
N ALA A 102 2.44 -2.32 -1.16
CA ALA A 102 2.84 -3.68 -1.54
C ALA A 102 4.35 -3.92 -1.36
N GLN A 103 5.20 -2.93 -1.65
CA GLN A 103 6.65 -3.02 -1.48
C GLN A 103 7.04 -3.26 -0.02
N TYR A 104 6.32 -2.64 0.93
CA TYR A 104 6.54 -2.82 2.37
C TYR A 104 5.73 -3.97 2.97
N GLY A 105 4.96 -4.72 2.17
CA GLY A 105 4.13 -5.82 2.63
C GLY A 105 2.90 -5.37 3.42
N LEU A 106 2.48 -4.12 3.25
CA LEU A 106 1.28 -3.58 3.84
C LEU A 106 0.03 -3.91 2.99
N PRO A 107 -1.15 -4.04 3.60
CA PRO A 107 -2.39 -4.21 2.86
C PRO A 107 -2.66 -3.00 1.96
N TYR A 108 -2.98 -3.24 0.70
CA TYR A 108 -3.34 -2.22 -0.30
C TYR A 108 -4.73 -2.49 -0.91
N LYS A 109 -5.41 -3.53 -0.46
CA LYS A 109 -6.80 -3.86 -0.82
C LYS A 109 -7.53 -4.36 0.41
N TYR A 110 -8.78 -3.99 0.55
CA TYR A 110 -9.64 -4.59 1.57
C TYR A 110 -10.08 -6.00 1.16
N PRO A 111 -10.22 -6.94 2.09
CA PRO A 111 -10.89 -8.22 1.81
C PRO A 111 -12.31 -7.96 1.31
N LYS A 112 -12.76 -8.73 0.30
CA LYS A 112 -14.12 -8.57 -0.29
C LYS A 112 -15.24 -8.54 0.75
N ARG A 113 -15.15 -9.36 1.79
CA ARG A 113 -16.11 -9.36 2.91
C ARG A 113 -16.22 -8.02 3.64
N VAL A 114 -15.15 -7.23 3.69
CA VAL A 114 -15.11 -5.91 4.34
C VAL A 114 -15.76 -4.88 3.43
N GLU A 115 -15.46 -4.91 2.13
CA GLU A 115 -16.12 -4.08 1.13
C GLU A 115 -17.63 -4.34 1.10
N ASP A 116 -18.04 -5.63 1.05
CA ASP A 116 -19.45 -6.03 1.07
C ASP A 116 -20.17 -5.61 2.38
N ALA A 117 -19.46 -5.53 3.50
CA ALA A 117 -20.02 -5.04 4.75
C ALA A 117 -20.17 -3.53 4.73
N ALA A 118 -19.19 -2.79 4.22
CA ALA A 118 -19.24 -1.34 4.08
C ALA A 118 -20.37 -0.90 3.12
N GLU A 119 -20.53 -1.58 1.98
CA GLU A 119 -21.61 -1.30 1.01
C GLU A 119 -23.03 -1.46 1.59
N LYS A 120 -23.19 -2.26 2.65
CA LYS A 120 -24.49 -2.46 3.33
C LYS A 120 -24.85 -1.37 4.32
N ILE A 121 -23.90 -0.52 4.68
CA ILE A 121 -24.13 0.60 5.59
C ILE A 121 -24.86 1.69 4.83
N SER A 122 -26.09 2.03 5.29
CA SER A 122 -26.85 3.13 4.69
C SER A 122 -26.17 4.46 4.97
N ALA A 123 -26.09 5.31 3.95
CA ALA A 123 -25.68 6.71 4.12
C ALA A 123 -26.86 7.62 4.51
N GLU A 124 -28.10 7.09 4.52
CA GLU A 124 -29.28 7.86 4.92
C GLU A 124 -29.35 7.98 6.43
N ILE A 125 -29.46 9.20 6.90
CA ILE A 125 -29.74 9.52 8.32
C ILE A 125 -31.24 9.44 8.54
N THR A 126 -31.66 8.52 9.39
CA THR A 126 -33.08 8.21 9.65
C THR A 126 -33.59 8.87 10.93
N ALA A 127 -34.90 8.84 11.14
CA ALA A 127 -35.50 9.32 12.38
C ALA A 127 -34.96 8.60 13.63
N GLN A 128 -34.56 7.33 13.48
CA GLN A 128 -33.94 6.56 14.58
C GLN A 128 -32.58 7.13 14.99
N ASP A 129 -31.82 7.66 14.03
CA ASP A 129 -30.49 8.23 14.28
C ASP A 129 -30.58 9.55 15.07
N TYR A 130 -31.72 10.26 15.02
CA TYR A 130 -31.95 11.46 15.81
C TYR A 130 -32.51 11.17 17.20
N ALA A 131 -33.19 10.03 17.41
CA ALA A 131 -34.02 9.77 18.59
C ALA A 131 -33.28 9.87 19.93
N GLU A 132 -31.96 9.58 19.90
CA GLU A 132 -31.09 9.59 21.08
C GLU A 132 -30.09 10.75 21.07
N ARG A 133 -30.28 11.75 20.18
CA ARG A 133 -29.37 12.90 20.03
C ARG A 133 -30.04 14.19 20.41
N GLU A 134 -29.28 15.11 20.99
CA GLU A 134 -29.74 16.48 21.22
C GLU A 134 -29.77 17.26 19.90
N ASP A 135 -30.86 18.03 19.66
CA ASP A 135 -31.02 18.81 18.46
C ASP A 135 -30.37 20.19 18.60
N PHE A 136 -29.28 20.40 17.89
CA PHE A 136 -28.51 21.65 17.86
C PHE A 136 -28.81 22.51 16.61
N ARG A 137 -29.84 22.21 15.81
CA ARG A 137 -30.13 22.97 14.59
C ARG A 137 -30.49 24.43 14.82
N ASP A 138 -31.04 24.73 15.97
CA ASP A 138 -31.41 26.11 16.37
C ASP A 138 -30.33 26.78 17.26
N VAL A 139 -29.19 26.11 17.47
CA VAL A 139 -28.05 26.62 18.23
C VAL A 139 -26.94 27.02 17.23
N TRP A 140 -26.37 28.21 17.41
CA TRP A 140 -25.24 28.63 16.60
C TRP A 140 -24.05 27.69 16.81
N THR A 141 -23.76 26.94 15.78
CA THR A 141 -22.76 25.88 15.80
C THR A 141 -21.88 25.99 14.55
N CYS A 142 -20.57 25.88 14.72
CA CYS A 142 -19.63 25.90 13.60
C CYS A 142 -18.44 24.97 13.88
N THR A 143 -17.80 24.54 12.82
CA THR A 143 -16.49 23.88 12.85
C THR A 143 -15.43 24.85 12.34
N ILE A 144 -14.18 24.71 12.80
CA ILE A 144 -13.04 25.53 12.37
C ILE A 144 -11.94 24.60 11.90
N ASP A 145 -12.00 24.24 10.63
CA ASP A 145 -11.17 23.20 10.01
C ASP A 145 -10.28 23.78 8.91
N PRO A 146 -9.19 23.10 8.54
CA PRO A 146 -8.44 23.40 7.34
C PRO A 146 -9.32 23.37 6.10
N ARG A 147 -8.99 24.17 5.07
CA ARG A 147 -9.80 24.31 3.86
C ARG A 147 -10.03 22.99 3.11
N ASP A 148 -9.12 22.04 3.25
CA ASP A 148 -9.11 20.73 2.61
C ASP A 148 -9.56 19.60 3.53
N ALA A 149 -10.07 19.91 4.72
CA ALA A 149 -10.64 18.93 5.63
C ALA A 149 -11.82 18.19 4.97
N LYS A 150 -11.87 16.88 5.17
CA LYS A 150 -12.92 15.99 4.64
C LYS A 150 -13.84 15.44 5.74
N ASP A 151 -13.41 15.54 6.98
CA ASP A 151 -14.08 15.12 8.19
C ASP A 151 -14.12 16.29 9.17
N PHE A 152 -15.28 16.51 9.77
CA PHE A 152 -15.54 17.60 10.71
C PHE A 152 -15.94 16.96 12.04
N ASP A 153 -14.95 16.67 12.88
CA ASP A 153 -15.17 15.92 14.12
C ASP A 153 -15.59 16.81 15.28
N ASP A 154 -14.94 17.99 15.41
CA ASP A 154 -15.17 18.90 16.52
C ASP A 154 -16.01 20.10 16.09
N ALA A 155 -17.02 20.45 16.90
CA ALA A 155 -17.84 21.61 16.68
C ALA A 155 -17.88 22.51 17.91
N LEU A 156 -17.94 23.80 17.70
CA LEU A 156 -18.17 24.80 18.75
C LEU A 156 -19.59 25.30 18.66
N SER A 157 -20.28 25.36 19.77
CA SER A 157 -21.62 25.94 19.85
C SER A 157 -21.68 27.10 20.84
N ILE A 158 -22.59 28.05 20.62
CA ILE A 158 -22.81 29.17 21.51
C ILE A 158 -24.29 29.52 21.57
N ARG A 159 -24.82 29.68 22.77
CA ARG A 159 -26.18 30.20 22.99
C ARG A 159 -26.24 31.12 24.22
N LYS A 160 -27.15 32.11 24.15
CA LYS A 160 -27.45 32.99 25.30
C LYS A 160 -28.52 32.36 26.14
N LEU A 161 -28.27 32.27 27.44
CA LEU A 161 -29.22 31.74 28.43
C LEU A 161 -30.19 32.84 28.88
N GLU A 162 -31.34 32.47 29.43
CA GLU A 162 -32.32 33.39 30.00
C GLU A 162 -31.75 34.24 31.14
N SER A 163 -30.76 33.72 31.85
CA SER A 163 -30.00 34.42 32.89
C SER A 163 -29.15 35.59 32.32
N GLY A 164 -29.04 35.72 31.03
CA GLY A 164 -28.16 36.69 30.33
C GLY A 164 -26.72 36.20 30.17
N LEU A 165 -26.36 35.04 30.70
CA LEU A 165 -25.06 34.41 30.49
C LEU A 165 -24.97 33.71 29.14
N TRP A 166 -23.75 33.39 28.74
CA TRP A 166 -23.47 32.63 27.52
C TRP A 166 -23.06 31.23 27.90
N GLU A 167 -23.61 30.25 27.21
CA GLU A 167 -23.18 28.86 27.24
C GLU A 167 -22.34 28.60 25.99
N VAL A 168 -21.21 27.95 26.19
CA VAL A 168 -20.31 27.50 25.10
C VAL A 168 -20.17 25.99 25.25
N GLY A 169 -20.40 25.26 24.17
CA GLY A 169 -20.25 23.82 24.09
C GLY A 169 -19.21 23.41 23.05
#